data_ac8c39152b619c194d4bc3da00870ab6
#
_entry.id   ac8c39152b619c194d4bc3da00870ab6
#
_cell.length_a   1.000
_cell.length_b   1.000
_cell.length_c   1.000
_cell.angle_alpha   90.00
_cell.angle_beta   90.00
_cell.angle_gamma   90.00
#
_symmetry.space_group_name_H-M   'P 1'
#
loop_
_entity.id
_entity.type
_entity.pdbx_description
1 polymer ?
#
loop_
_entity_poly.entity_id
_entity_poly.type
_entity_poly.pdbx_seq_one_letter_code
_entity_poly.pdbx_strand_id
1 'polypeptide(L)'
;MFLYGFHPVREALRHRPHDIVRVLVARGRAGARRDQVAELCLRHRIEIRDVPERELAALAGPAHNGLVAEVREAAAAAEAPTADADFRVLLEDVQDPRNLGAVLRVCEGAGVGQVMIRDRGAAPISPTVVKTSAGASEWLAIERITNSAMAIAQLKKEGFWIYGTDAEGDPPWEIDLTGKIVICLGGEENGLRDLTRKSCDRLIGLPMRGHVESLNIATATAAVLYEAVRQRVRALQTTGKPK
;
A
#
# COMPACT_ATOMS: atom_id res chain seq x y z
N MET A 1 -10.56 9.98 13.24
CA MET A 1 -9.11 9.65 13.06
C MET A 1 -8.36 10.91 12.63
N PHE A 2 -7.04 11.01 12.92
CA PHE A 2 -6.20 12.13 12.45
C PHE A 2 -5.15 11.63 11.46
N LEU A 3 -5.13 12.21 10.26
CA LEU A 3 -4.05 12.07 9.30
C LEU A 3 -3.06 13.22 9.46
N TYR A 4 -1.75 12.95 9.34
CA TYR A 4 -0.73 13.98 9.53
C TYR A 4 0.41 13.90 8.50
N GLY A 5 0.91 15.08 8.18
CA GLY A 5 1.93 15.27 7.15
C GLY A 5 1.35 15.64 5.79
N PHE A 6 2.19 16.24 4.93
CA PHE A 6 1.75 16.82 3.66
C PHE A 6 1.12 15.77 2.71
N HIS A 7 1.81 14.67 2.44
CA HIS A 7 1.35 13.68 1.46
C HIS A 7 0.04 13.00 1.87
N PRO A 8 -0.10 12.44 3.10
CA PRO A 8 -1.37 11.85 3.53
C PRO A 8 -2.55 12.81 3.45
N VAL A 9 -2.37 14.05 3.93
CA VAL A 9 -3.45 15.06 3.93
C VAL A 9 -3.81 15.45 2.50
N ARG A 10 -2.83 15.65 1.61
CA ARG A 10 -3.08 15.97 0.21
C ARG A 10 -3.81 14.84 -0.52
N GLU A 11 -3.37 13.60 -0.36
CA GLU A 11 -4.00 12.47 -1.05
C GLU A 11 -5.43 12.23 -0.52
N ALA A 12 -5.66 12.32 0.78
CA ALA A 12 -7.00 12.24 1.34
C ALA A 12 -7.93 13.36 0.81
N LEU A 13 -7.43 14.60 0.68
CA LEU A 13 -8.17 15.71 0.07
C LEU A 13 -8.51 15.48 -1.42
N ARG A 14 -7.69 14.72 -2.14
CA ARG A 14 -7.92 14.39 -3.54
C ARG A 14 -8.89 13.23 -3.73
N HIS A 15 -8.75 12.21 -2.90
CA HIS A 15 -9.48 10.95 -3.08
C HIS A 15 -10.82 10.92 -2.34
N ARG A 16 -10.87 11.38 -1.10
CA ARG A 16 -12.06 11.34 -0.24
C ARG A 16 -12.30 12.65 0.54
N PRO A 17 -12.46 13.79 -0.16
CA PRO A 17 -12.62 15.09 0.49
C PRO A 17 -13.84 15.16 1.42
N HIS A 18 -14.89 14.40 1.13
CA HIS A 18 -16.15 14.33 1.90
C HIS A 18 -15.97 13.70 3.30
N ASP A 19 -14.90 12.93 3.51
CA ASP A 19 -14.58 12.36 4.82
C ASP A 19 -13.79 13.32 5.70
N ILE A 20 -13.23 14.38 5.13
CA ILE A 20 -12.40 15.34 5.87
C ILE A 20 -13.33 16.35 6.57
N VAL A 21 -13.22 16.42 7.90
CA VAL A 21 -13.97 17.35 8.73
C VAL A 21 -13.35 18.75 8.65
N ARG A 22 -12.03 18.82 8.82
CA ARG A 22 -11.24 20.06 8.75
C ARG A 22 -9.76 19.75 8.61
N VAL A 23 -8.99 20.77 8.20
CA VAL A 23 -7.53 20.72 8.14
C VAL A 23 -6.93 21.75 9.09
N LEU A 24 -5.97 21.30 9.90
CA LEU A 24 -5.24 22.14 10.85
C LEU A 24 -3.82 22.36 10.33
N VAL A 25 -3.37 23.63 10.35
CA VAL A 25 -2.05 24.05 9.86
C VAL A 25 -1.31 24.76 10.97
N ALA A 26 -0.01 24.49 11.12
CA ALA A 26 0.82 25.23 12.09
C ALA A 26 0.86 26.72 11.74
N ARG A 27 0.53 27.56 12.73
CA ARG A 27 0.54 29.01 12.58
C ARG A 27 1.91 29.52 12.11
N GLY A 28 1.91 30.46 11.15
CA GLY A 28 3.13 31.03 10.57
C GLY A 28 3.82 30.15 9.54
N ARG A 29 3.30 28.97 9.23
CA ARG A 29 3.85 28.12 8.19
C ARG A 29 3.35 28.57 6.83
N ALA A 30 4.25 29.11 6.01
CA ALA A 30 4.00 29.49 4.62
C ALA A 30 4.73 28.54 3.65
N GLY A 31 4.35 28.54 2.39
CA GLY A 31 5.05 27.84 1.30
C GLY A 31 4.15 26.94 0.45
N ALA A 32 4.66 26.53 -0.69
CA ALA A 32 3.92 25.82 -1.76
C ALA A 32 3.09 24.61 -1.29
N ARG A 33 3.55 23.88 -0.27
CA ARG A 33 2.80 22.74 0.29
C ARG A 33 1.53 23.18 1.01
N ARG A 34 1.61 24.29 1.78
CA ARG A 34 0.43 24.87 2.45
C ARG A 34 -0.56 25.39 1.41
N ASP A 35 -0.06 26.06 0.39
CA ASP A 35 -0.88 26.66 -0.65
C ASP A 35 -1.64 25.58 -1.45
N GLN A 36 -0.99 24.48 -1.80
CA GLN A 36 -1.66 23.31 -2.43
C GLN A 36 -2.77 22.72 -1.57
N VAL A 37 -2.53 22.57 -0.27
CA VAL A 37 -3.55 22.06 0.67
C VAL A 37 -4.69 23.06 0.81
N ALA A 38 -4.40 24.35 0.91
CA ALA A 38 -5.40 25.41 1.00
C ALA A 38 -6.28 25.48 -0.25
N GLU A 39 -5.70 25.32 -1.44
CA GLU A 39 -6.44 25.27 -2.71
C GLU A 39 -7.41 24.06 -2.74
N LEU A 40 -6.95 22.88 -2.32
CA LEU A 40 -7.81 21.69 -2.24
C LEU A 40 -8.94 21.88 -1.22
N CYS A 41 -8.63 22.44 -0.04
CA CYS A 41 -9.65 22.75 0.97
C CYS A 41 -10.70 23.72 0.44
N LEU A 42 -10.27 24.77 -0.27
CA LEU A 42 -11.19 25.74 -0.90
C LEU A 42 -12.07 25.08 -1.96
N ARG A 43 -11.51 24.28 -2.83
CA ARG A 43 -12.23 23.53 -3.88
C ARG A 43 -13.32 22.64 -3.32
N HIS A 44 -13.07 21.99 -2.19
CA HIS A 44 -13.99 21.05 -1.56
C HIS A 44 -14.79 21.66 -0.40
N ARG A 45 -14.64 22.98 -0.15
CA ARG A 45 -15.34 23.70 0.95
C ARG A 45 -15.01 23.12 2.33
N ILE A 46 -13.77 22.69 2.54
CA ILE A 46 -13.28 22.14 3.80
C ILE A 46 -12.65 23.27 4.62
N GLU A 47 -12.99 23.34 5.92
CA GLU A 47 -12.39 24.31 6.83
C GLU A 47 -10.89 24.09 6.97
N ILE A 48 -10.10 25.16 6.79
CA ILE A 48 -8.68 25.19 7.12
C ILE A 48 -8.45 26.17 8.26
N ARG A 49 -7.73 25.75 9.30
CA ARG A 49 -7.51 26.54 10.51
C ARG A 49 -6.02 26.60 10.85
N ASP A 50 -5.52 27.82 11.10
CA ASP A 50 -4.17 28.03 11.64
C ASP A 50 -4.18 27.87 13.16
N VAL A 51 -3.43 26.90 13.68
CA VAL A 51 -3.34 26.56 15.11
C VAL A 51 -1.88 26.59 15.61
N PRO A 52 -1.66 26.77 16.92
CA PRO A 52 -0.32 26.63 17.49
C PRO A 52 0.25 25.22 17.25
N GLU A 53 1.57 25.11 17.02
CA GLU A 53 2.24 23.83 16.74
C GLU A 53 2.05 22.81 17.87
N ARG A 54 1.95 23.27 19.12
CA ARG A 54 1.66 22.42 20.27
C ARG A 54 0.30 21.68 20.17
N GLU A 55 -0.70 22.30 19.53
CA GLU A 55 -2.01 21.68 19.32
C GLU A 55 -1.91 20.55 18.30
N LEU A 56 -1.18 20.74 17.22
CA LEU A 56 -0.92 19.67 16.26
C LEU A 56 -0.14 18.50 16.88
N ALA A 57 0.86 18.81 17.70
CA ALA A 57 1.66 17.81 18.41
C ALA A 57 0.82 16.99 19.39
N ALA A 58 -0.16 17.60 20.05
CA ALA A 58 -1.08 16.91 20.95
C ALA A 58 -2.00 15.93 20.20
N LEU A 59 -2.41 16.25 18.95
CA LEU A 59 -3.31 15.45 18.13
C LEU A 59 -2.58 14.33 17.36
N ALA A 60 -1.36 14.58 16.89
CA ALA A 60 -0.68 13.72 15.93
C ALA A 60 0.78 13.37 16.31
N GLY A 61 1.21 13.73 17.52
CA GLY A 61 2.61 13.58 17.95
C GLY A 61 3.57 14.52 17.20
N PRO A 62 4.89 14.43 17.41
CA PRO A 62 5.87 15.39 16.85
C PRO A 62 6.06 15.26 15.33
N ALA A 63 5.56 14.22 14.72
CA ALA A 63 5.83 13.88 13.32
C ALA A 63 4.83 14.50 12.32
N HIS A 64 4.00 15.49 12.74
CA HIS A 64 2.92 16.06 11.93
C HIS A 64 3.40 16.95 10.76
N ASN A 65 4.66 17.37 10.74
CA ASN A 65 5.20 18.28 9.71
C ASN A 65 4.33 19.53 9.46
N GLY A 66 3.64 20.02 10.51
CA GLY A 66 2.83 21.22 10.49
C GLY A 66 1.48 21.11 9.78
N LEU A 67 1.02 19.90 9.47
CA LEU A 67 -0.26 19.63 8.82
C LEU A 67 -0.95 18.42 9.46
N VAL A 68 -2.22 18.58 9.83
CA VAL A 68 -3.09 17.52 10.36
C VAL A 68 -4.47 17.67 9.74
N ALA A 69 -5.07 16.60 9.27
CA ALA A 69 -6.47 16.55 8.87
C ALA A 69 -7.27 15.70 9.86
N GLU A 70 -8.39 16.20 10.32
CA GLU A 70 -9.40 15.43 11.03
C GLU A 70 -10.30 14.73 10.02
N VAL A 71 -10.37 13.40 10.12
CA VAL A 71 -11.09 12.57 9.16
C VAL A 71 -12.13 11.73 9.90
N ARG A 72 -13.33 11.60 9.33
CA ARG A 72 -14.32 10.63 9.80
C ARG A 72 -13.74 9.22 9.64
N GLU A 73 -14.22 8.27 10.43
CA GLU A 73 -13.80 6.87 10.25
C GLU A 73 -14.14 6.40 8.83
N ALA A 74 -13.13 5.83 8.15
CA ALA A 74 -13.25 5.50 6.75
C ALA A 74 -14.21 4.32 6.53
N ALA A 75 -15.17 4.49 5.64
CA ALA A 75 -15.69 3.38 4.85
C ALA A 75 -14.58 2.87 3.92
N ALA A 76 -14.62 1.57 3.57
CA ALA A 76 -13.62 0.95 2.68
C ALA A 76 -13.36 1.80 1.43
N ALA A 77 -12.09 1.89 1.05
CA ALA A 77 -11.69 2.67 -0.13
C ALA A 77 -12.47 2.20 -1.36
N ALA A 78 -13.03 3.16 -2.12
CA ALA A 78 -13.58 2.88 -3.44
C ALA A 78 -12.48 2.40 -4.38
N GLU A 79 -12.84 1.61 -5.38
CA GLU A 79 -11.90 1.08 -6.38
C GLU A 79 -11.00 2.18 -6.95
N ALA A 80 -9.70 1.90 -6.97
CA ALA A 80 -8.72 2.82 -7.56
C ALA A 80 -8.89 2.84 -9.09
N PRO A 81 -9.08 4.00 -9.72
CA PRO A 81 -9.46 4.09 -11.14
C PRO A 81 -8.42 3.57 -12.14
N THR A 82 -7.18 3.36 -11.71
CA THR A 82 -6.04 2.98 -12.58
C THR A 82 -5.41 1.65 -12.20
N ALA A 83 -5.99 0.94 -11.24
CA ALA A 83 -5.43 -0.30 -10.72
C ALA A 83 -5.71 -1.48 -11.67
N ASP A 84 -4.72 -2.35 -11.85
CA ASP A 84 -4.85 -3.58 -12.64
C ASP A 84 -5.57 -4.65 -11.80
N ALA A 85 -6.85 -4.89 -12.09
CA ALA A 85 -7.68 -5.86 -11.37
C ALA A 85 -7.11 -7.29 -11.41
N ASP A 86 -6.28 -7.59 -12.40
CA ASP A 86 -5.61 -8.88 -12.58
C ASP A 86 -4.26 -8.98 -11.86
N PHE A 87 -3.84 -7.91 -11.15
CA PHE A 87 -2.62 -7.87 -10.36
C PHE A 87 -2.95 -7.61 -8.90
N ARG A 88 -2.82 -8.62 -8.05
CA ARG A 88 -3.18 -8.56 -6.63
C ARG A 88 -2.01 -8.95 -5.73
N VAL A 89 -2.06 -8.49 -4.48
CA VAL A 89 -1.09 -8.82 -3.43
C VAL A 89 -1.81 -9.33 -2.19
N LEU A 90 -1.27 -10.37 -1.57
CA LEU A 90 -1.71 -10.90 -0.28
C LEU A 90 -0.58 -10.77 0.73
N LEU A 91 -0.87 -10.13 1.87
CA LEU A 91 0.09 -9.90 2.94
C LEU A 91 -0.26 -10.75 4.17
N GLU A 92 0.71 -11.52 4.67
CA GLU A 92 0.63 -12.25 5.92
C GLU A 92 1.61 -11.68 6.94
N ASP A 93 1.12 -11.51 8.18
CA ASP A 93 1.92 -11.24 9.37
C ASP A 93 2.90 -10.05 9.27
N VAL A 94 2.55 -9.01 8.50
CA VAL A 94 3.30 -7.74 8.43
C VAL A 94 2.94 -6.89 9.65
N GLN A 95 3.71 -7.04 10.73
CA GLN A 95 3.38 -6.48 12.05
C GLN A 95 3.87 -5.05 12.25
N ASP A 96 4.98 -4.64 11.62
CA ASP A 96 5.48 -3.27 11.71
C ASP A 96 4.66 -2.34 10.81
N PRO A 97 3.99 -1.30 11.39
CA PRO A 97 3.25 -0.31 10.61
C PRO A 97 4.10 0.43 9.58
N ARG A 98 5.41 0.55 9.79
CA ARG A 98 6.33 1.20 8.84
C ARG A 98 6.55 0.33 7.62
N ASN A 99 6.78 -0.98 7.83
CA ASN A 99 6.92 -1.95 6.75
C ASN A 99 5.61 -2.10 5.98
N LEU A 100 4.47 -2.20 6.67
CA LEU A 100 3.17 -2.22 6.02
C LEU A 100 2.95 -0.98 5.14
N GLY A 101 3.22 0.22 5.67
CA GLY A 101 3.10 1.46 4.89
C GLY A 101 4.03 1.50 3.68
N ALA A 102 5.28 1.03 3.82
CA ALA A 102 6.24 0.98 2.72
C ALA A 102 5.80 -0.03 1.63
N VAL A 103 5.30 -1.21 2.02
CA VAL A 103 4.73 -2.21 1.09
C VAL A 103 3.53 -1.64 0.34
N LEU A 104 2.58 -1.00 1.03
CA LEU A 104 1.42 -0.38 0.38
C LEU A 104 1.83 0.70 -0.62
N ARG A 105 2.87 1.49 -0.33
CA ARG A 105 3.41 2.47 -1.26
C ARG A 105 3.97 1.82 -2.53
N VAL A 106 4.65 0.69 -2.38
CA VAL A 106 5.16 -0.09 -3.54
C VAL A 106 4.00 -0.67 -4.34
N CYS A 107 2.98 -1.23 -3.68
CA CYS A 107 1.81 -1.79 -4.35
C CYS A 107 1.07 -0.73 -5.20
N GLU A 108 0.85 0.46 -4.66
CA GLU A 108 0.21 1.55 -5.38
C GLU A 108 1.05 1.98 -6.59
N GLY A 109 2.35 2.23 -6.38
CA GLY A 109 3.27 2.61 -7.46
C GLY A 109 3.45 1.53 -8.54
N ALA A 110 3.22 0.26 -8.23
CA ALA A 110 3.23 -0.86 -9.18
C ALA A 110 1.88 -1.06 -9.89
N GLY A 111 0.83 -0.32 -9.52
CA GLY A 111 -0.50 -0.45 -10.11
C GLY A 111 -1.27 -1.69 -9.67
N VAL A 112 -0.99 -2.20 -8.46
CA VAL A 112 -1.72 -3.33 -7.88
C VAL A 112 -3.19 -2.99 -7.69
N GLY A 113 -4.10 -3.83 -8.18
CA GLY A 113 -5.55 -3.61 -8.14
C GLY A 113 -6.15 -3.82 -6.75
N GLN A 114 -5.64 -4.80 -6.00
CA GLN A 114 -6.14 -5.12 -4.67
C GLN A 114 -5.02 -5.63 -3.77
N VAL A 115 -5.03 -5.18 -2.52
CA VAL A 115 -4.16 -5.70 -1.46
C VAL A 115 -5.01 -6.38 -0.39
N MET A 116 -4.86 -7.67 -0.24
CA MET A 116 -5.49 -8.44 0.82
C MET A 116 -4.54 -8.54 2.01
N ILE A 117 -5.01 -8.19 3.20
CA ILE A 117 -4.21 -8.22 4.41
C ILE A 117 -4.87 -9.15 5.42
N ARG A 118 -4.13 -10.16 5.88
CA ARG A 118 -4.62 -11.05 6.93
C ARG A 118 -4.80 -10.29 8.23
N ASP A 119 -6.00 -10.33 8.84
CA ASP A 119 -6.34 -9.56 10.05
C ASP A 119 -5.44 -9.92 11.25
N ARG A 120 -5.30 -11.23 11.50
CA ARG A 120 -4.46 -11.68 12.63
C ARG A 120 -2.99 -11.64 12.24
N GLY A 121 -2.19 -10.93 13.04
CA GLY A 121 -0.75 -10.83 12.86
C GLY A 121 -0.30 -9.67 11.96
N ALA A 122 -1.21 -8.85 11.45
CA ALA A 122 -0.84 -7.67 10.67
C ALA A 122 -1.15 -6.36 11.42
N ALA A 123 -0.35 -5.34 11.16
CA ALA A 123 -0.60 -4.00 11.67
C ALA A 123 -1.95 -3.45 11.15
N PRO A 124 -2.70 -2.70 11.97
CA PRO A 124 -3.87 -1.97 11.49
C PRO A 124 -3.46 -0.82 10.56
N ILE A 125 -4.38 -0.39 9.69
CA ILE A 125 -4.19 0.84 8.90
C ILE A 125 -4.30 2.04 9.84
N SER A 126 -3.16 2.39 10.41
CA SER A 126 -2.99 3.49 11.36
C SER A 126 -2.48 4.75 10.67
N PRO A 127 -2.53 5.93 11.34
CA PRO A 127 -1.90 7.14 10.82
C PRO A 127 -0.41 6.98 10.48
N THR A 128 0.30 6.08 11.18
CA THR A 128 1.70 5.74 10.85
C THR A 128 1.80 5.03 9.50
N VAL A 129 0.91 4.06 9.21
CA VAL A 129 0.84 3.38 7.91
C VAL A 129 0.53 4.38 6.81
N VAL A 130 -0.50 5.22 6.98
CA VAL A 130 -0.86 6.25 5.99
C VAL A 130 0.30 7.22 5.72
N LYS A 131 1.03 7.62 6.76
CA LYS A 131 2.20 8.48 6.61
C LYS A 131 3.34 7.78 5.88
N THR A 132 3.69 6.56 6.27
CA THR A 132 4.80 5.81 5.68
C THR A 132 4.51 5.42 4.23
N SER A 133 3.25 5.12 3.92
CA SER A 133 2.81 4.92 2.54
C SER A 133 2.77 6.20 1.71
N ALA A 134 3.07 7.38 2.31
CA ALA A 134 2.93 8.70 1.67
C ALA A 134 1.52 8.96 1.13
N GLY A 135 0.50 8.34 1.73
CA GLY A 135 -0.90 8.43 1.31
C GLY A 135 -1.33 7.40 0.26
N ALA A 136 -0.44 6.49 -0.17
CA ALA A 136 -0.78 5.44 -1.13
C ALA A 136 -1.92 4.53 -0.66
N SER A 137 -2.02 4.29 0.67
CA SER A 137 -3.13 3.54 1.26
C SER A 137 -4.53 4.15 1.02
N GLU A 138 -4.61 5.41 0.61
CA GLU A 138 -5.86 6.08 0.25
C GLU A 138 -6.37 5.70 -1.15
N TRP A 139 -5.48 5.18 -2.00
CA TRP A 139 -5.73 4.85 -3.40
C TRP A 139 -5.89 3.35 -3.65
N LEU A 140 -5.48 2.51 -2.72
CA LEU A 140 -5.51 1.05 -2.84
C LEU A 140 -6.85 0.49 -2.37
N ALA A 141 -7.39 -0.48 -3.11
CA ALA A 141 -8.43 -1.37 -2.63
C ALA A 141 -7.81 -2.33 -1.60
N ILE A 142 -8.01 -2.04 -0.31
CA ILE A 142 -7.48 -2.85 0.80
C ILE A 142 -8.59 -3.68 1.40
N GLU A 143 -8.45 -5.01 1.34
CA GLU A 143 -9.37 -5.96 1.95
C GLU A 143 -8.73 -6.62 3.17
N ARG A 144 -9.48 -6.74 4.26
CA ARG A 144 -9.09 -7.55 5.42
C ARG A 144 -9.65 -8.95 5.29
N ILE A 145 -8.76 -9.94 5.34
CA ILE A 145 -9.12 -11.36 5.24
C ILE A 145 -8.79 -12.11 6.53
N THR A 146 -9.60 -13.08 6.89
CA THR A 146 -9.38 -13.88 8.09
C THR A 146 -8.53 -15.12 7.82
N ASN A 147 -8.57 -15.66 6.58
CA ASN A 147 -7.92 -16.91 6.20
C ASN A 147 -7.33 -16.81 4.78
N SER A 148 -6.01 -16.77 4.70
CA SER A 148 -5.28 -16.68 3.43
C SER A 148 -5.53 -17.87 2.51
N ALA A 149 -5.55 -19.09 3.05
CA ALA A 149 -5.75 -20.29 2.24
C ALA A 149 -7.14 -20.33 1.60
N MET A 150 -8.19 -19.89 2.31
CA MET A 150 -9.53 -19.74 1.75
C MET A 150 -9.59 -18.68 0.66
N ALA A 151 -8.96 -17.52 0.88
CA ALA A 151 -8.86 -16.47 -0.12
C ALA A 151 -8.13 -16.96 -1.38
N ILE A 152 -7.00 -17.65 -1.21
CA ILE A 152 -6.26 -18.27 -2.32
C ILE A 152 -7.12 -19.27 -3.07
N ALA A 153 -7.84 -20.15 -2.38
CA ALA A 153 -8.71 -21.13 -3.03
C ALA A 153 -9.81 -20.47 -3.88
N GLN A 154 -10.34 -19.32 -3.44
CA GLN A 154 -11.31 -18.56 -4.20
C GLN A 154 -10.65 -17.88 -5.42
N LEU A 155 -9.49 -17.26 -5.25
CA LEU A 155 -8.74 -16.60 -6.33
C LEU A 155 -8.33 -17.58 -7.44
N LYS A 156 -7.95 -18.82 -7.07
CA LYS A 156 -7.70 -19.89 -8.06
C LYS A 156 -8.93 -20.22 -8.90
N LYS A 157 -10.13 -20.24 -8.31
CA LYS A 157 -11.39 -20.43 -9.08
C LYS A 157 -11.67 -19.27 -10.03
N GLU A 158 -11.19 -18.06 -9.71
CA GLU A 158 -11.28 -16.87 -10.55
C GLU A 158 -10.19 -16.82 -11.64
N GLY A 159 -9.31 -17.82 -11.69
CA GLY A 159 -8.26 -17.98 -12.69
C GLY A 159 -6.95 -17.25 -12.35
N PHE A 160 -6.74 -16.87 -11.09
CA PHE A 160 -5.46 -16.29 -10.67
C PHE A 160 -4.40 -17.37 -10.44
N TRP A 161 -3.17 -17.08 -10.89
CA TRP A 161 -1.96 -17.79 -10.50
C TRP A 161 -1.44 -17.21 -9.19
N ILE A 162 -1.06 -18.09 -8.27
CA ILE A 162 -0.65 -17.70 -6.92
C ILE A 162 0.85 -17.92 -6.75
N TYR A 163 1.57 -16.85 -6.53
CA TYR A 163 3.01 -16.85 -6.31
C TYR A 163 3.33 -16.48 -4.87
N GLY A 164 4.06 -17.34 -4.17
CA GLY A 164 4.52 -17.07 -2.80
C GLY A 164 5.97 -16.60 -2.78
N THR A 165 6.32 -15.63 -1.96
CA THR A 165 7.72 -15.26 -1.76
C THR A 165 8.40 -16.17 -0.75
N ASP A 166 9.54 -16.74 -1.13
CA ASP A 166 10.35 -17.66 -0.32
C ASP A 166 11.81 -17.60 -0.74
N ALA A 167 12.75 -17.77 0.19
CA ALA A 167 14.17 -17.72 -0.13
C ALA A 167 14.62 -18.83 -1.11
N GLU A 168 13.92 -19.98 -1.09
CA GLU A 168 14.19 -21.14 -1.95
C GLU A 168 13.42 -21.09 -3.29
N GLY A 169 12.70 -19.99 -3.57
CA GLY A 169 11.93 -19.83 -4.80
C GLY A 169 12.76 -19.55 -6.04
N ASP A 170 12.12 -19.68 -7.19
CA ASP A 170 12.75 -19.33 -8.47
C ASP A 170 12.92 -17.81 -8.62
N PRO A 171 13.96 -17.32 -9.29
CA PRO A 171 14.11 -15.89 -9.57
C PRO A 171 12.88 -15.31 -10.32
N PRO A 172 12.40 -14.11 -9.97
CA PRO A 172 11.18 -13.55 -10.56
C PRO A 172 11.29 -13.31 -12.08
N TRP A 173 12.49 -13.18 -12.63
CA TRP A 173 12.73 -13.04 -14.07
C TRP A 173 12.67 -14.36 -14.85
N GLU A 174 12.61 -15.51 -14.16
CA GLU A 174 12.40 -16.86 -14.74
C GLU A 174 10.95 -17.32 -14.65
N ILE A 175 10.06 -16.48 -14.13
CA ILE A 175 8.64 -16.76 -13.92
C ILE A 175 7.82 -15.79 -14.79
N ASP A 176 6.74 -16.30 -15.41
CA ASP A 176 5.77 -15.43 -16.09
C ASP A 176 4.86 -14.74 -15.03
N LEU A 177 5.02 -13.42 -14.89
CA LEU A 177 4.25 -12.57 -13.99
C LEU A 177 3.22 -11.71 -14.74
N THR A 178 2.84 -12.12 -15.93
CA THR A 178 1.75 -11.48 -16.71
C THR A 178 0.38 -12.10 -16.37
N GLY A 179 -0.70 -11.54 -16.89
CA GLY A 179 -2.06 -12.06 -16.69
C GLY A 179 -2.58 -11.92 -15.25
N LYS A 180 -3.47 -12.83 -14.84
CA LYS A 180 -4.09 -12.81 -13.51
C LYS A 180 -3.17 -13.43 -12.46
N ILE A 181 -2.57 -12.59 -11.62
CA ILE A 181 -1.63 -13.06 -10.60
C ILE A 181 -1.91 -12.49 -9.21
N VAL A 182 -1.55 -13.27 -8.20
CA VAL A 182 -1.47 -12.84 -6.81
C VAL A 182 -0.05 -13.10 -6.30
N ILE A 183 0.60 -12.07 -5.78
CA ILE A 183 1.88 -12.21 -5.07
C ILE A 183 1.60 -12.27 -3.57
N CYS A 184 1.90 -13.40 -2.94
CA CYS A 184 1.78 -13.59 -1.50
C CYS A 184 3.12 -13.27 -0.82
N LEU A 185 3.10 -12.34 0.14
CA LEU A 185 4.26 -11.88 0.89
C LEU A 185 4.10 -12.27 2.35
N GLY A 186 5.07 -12.95 2.90
CA GLY A 186 5.12 -13.35 4.31
C GLY A 186 5.71 -12.27 5.21
N GLY A 187 5.51 -12.39 6.53
CA GLY A 187 6.10 -11.52 7.54
C GLY A 187 7.62 -11.67 7.65
N GLU A 188 8.24 -10.72 8.38
CA GLU A 188 9.70 -10.59 8.45
C GLU A 188 10.38 -11.77 9.17
N GLU A 189 9.71 -12.37 10.17
CA GLU A 189 10.31 -13.42 10.99
C GLU A 189 10.16 -14.82 10.44
N ASN A 190 8.95 -15.15 9.95
CA ASN A 190 8.59 -16.53 9.61
C ASN A 190 8.24 -16.72 8.12
N GLY A 191 8.34 -15.67 7.30
CA GLY A 191 7.92 -15.75 5.92
C GLY A 191 6.43 -16.07 5.76
N LEU A 192 6.09 -16.83 4.72
CA LEU A 192 4.73 -17.32 4.50
C LEU A 192 4.40 -18.47 5.45
N ARG A 193 3.16 -18.51 5.93
CA ARG A 193 2.66 -19.66 6.69
C ARG A 193 2.66 -20.93 5.84
N ASP A 194 2.92 -22.08 6.44
CA ASP A 194 3.01 -23.38 5.75
C ASP A 194 1.82 -23.68 4.85
N LEU A 195 0.60 -23.38 5.32
CA LEU A 195 -0.60 -23.64 4.54
C LEU A 195 -0.70 -22.69 3.33
N THR A 196 -0.33 -21.44 3.49
CA THR A 196 -0.29 -20.47 2.40
C THR A 196 0.80 -20.83 1.39
N ARG A 197 2.01 -21.15 1.87
CA ARG A 197 3.14 -21.62 1.05
C ARG A 197 2.75 -22.83 0.20
N LYS A 198 2.11 -23.86 0.80
CA LYS A 198 1.62 -25.06 0.09
C LYS A 198 0.47 -24.77 -0.88
N SER A 199 -0.25 -23.67 -0.68
CA SER A 199 -1.35 -23.26 -1.56
C SER A 199 -0.88 -22.44 -2.76
N CYS A 200 0.37 -21.97 -2.80
CA CYS A 200 0.95 -21.30 -3.94
C CYS A 200 1.20 -22.25 -5.11
N ASP A 201 1.08 -21.75 -6.34
CA ASP A 201 1.37 -22.53 -7.55
C ASP A 201 2.89 -22.58 -7.81
N ARG A 202 3.60 -21.49 -7.47
CA ARG A 202 5.07 -21.42 -7.50
C ARG A 202 5.59 -20.50 -6.39
N LEU A 203 6.86 -20.66 -6.07
CA LEU A 203 7.57 -19.81 -5.13
C LEU A 203 8.55 -18.90 -5.90
N ILE A 204 8.64 -17.66 -5.46
CA ILE A 204 9.54 -16.62 -6.00
C ILE A 204 10.61 -16.33 -4.96
N GLY A 205 11.87 -16.44 -5.34
CA GLY A 205 13.03 -16.12 -4.52
C GLY A 205 13.91 -15.05 -5.14
N LEU A 206 14.37 -14.12 -4.32
CA LEU A 206 15.38 -13.15 -4.75
C LEU A 206 16.77 -13.71 -4.41
N PRO A 207 17.63 -13.97 -5.40
CA PRO A 207 18.96 -14.54 -5.14
C PRO A 207 19.82 -13.61 -4.30
N MET A 208 20.18 -14.05 -3.11
CA MET A 208 21.10 -13.32 -2.24
C MET A 208 22.54 -13.67 -2.58
N ARG A 209 23.36 -12.66 -2.93
CA ARG A 209 24.77 -12.84 -3.33
C ARG A 209 25.77 -12.46 -2.25
N GLY A 210 25.27 -11.92 -1.14
CA GLY A 210 26.07 -11.48 0.01
C GLY A 210 25.98 -12.45 1.19
N HIS A 211 26.25 -11.94 2.39
CA HIS A 211 26.21 -12.69 3.64
C HIS A 211 24.87 -12.61 4.37
N VAL A 212 24.02 -11.67 4.00
CA VAL A 212 22.67 -11.58 4.60
C VAL A 212 21.72 -12.54 3.87
N GLU A 213 20.81 -13.15 4.62
CA GLU A 213 19.93 -14.21 4.12
C GLU A 213 18.63 -13.67 3.50
N SER A 214 18.25 -12.43 3.81
CA SER A 214 16.98 -11.85 3.34
C SER A 214 17.07 -10.33 3.17
N LEU A 215 16.11 -9.78 2.44
CA LEU A 215 15.84 -8.34 2.33
C LEU A 215 14.69 -7.95 3.25
N ASN A 216 14.67 -6.67 3.64
CA ASN A 216 13.47 -6.08 4.23
C ASN A 216 12.26 -6.32 3.31
N ILE A 217 11.09 -6.62 3.90
CA ILE A 217 9.88 -6.99 3.15
C ILE A 217 9.49 -5.95 2.09
N ALA A 218 9.57 -4.65 2.38
CA ALA A 218 9.22 -3.62 1.40
C ALA A 218 10.21 -3.57 0.25
N THR A 219 11.50 -3.84 0.51
CA THR A 219 12.54 -3.93 -0.52
C THR A 219 12.33 -5.15 -1.41
N ALA A 220 12.06 -6.32 -0.81
CA ALA A 220 11.73 -7.54 -1.54
C ALA A 220 10.45 -7.35 -2.39
N THR A 221 9.43 -6.75 -1.80
CA THR A 221 8.19 -6.40 -2.52
C THR A 221 8.48 -5.54 -3.74
N ALA A 222 9.30 -4.49 -3.60
CA ALA A 222 9.64 -3.62 -4.71
C ALA A 222 10.33 -4.39 -5.84
N ALA A 223 11.29 -5.25 -5.52
CA ALA A 223 12.00 -6.04 -6.53
C ALA A 223 11.06 -6.97 -7.31
N VAL A 224 10.18 -7.70 -6.61
CA VAL A 224 9.25 -8.65 -7.24
C VAL A 224 8.16 -7.95 -8.04
N LEU A 225 7.49 -6.93 -7.45
CA LEU A 225 6.40 -6.24 -8.13
C LEU A 225 6.87 -5.44 -9.35
N TYR A 226 8.03 -4.80 -9.29
CA TYR A 226 8.56 -4.05 -10.46
C TYR A 226 9.09 -4.96 -11.56
N GLU A 227 9.52 -6.19 -11.25
CA GLU A 227 9.75 -7.19 -12.28
C GLU A 227 8.41 -7.59 -12.97
N ALA A 228 7.34 -7.80 -12.21
CA ALA A 228 6.02 -8.03 -12.78
C ALA A 228 5.56 -6.86 -13.66
N VAL A 229 5.75 -5.60 -13.21
CA VAL A 229 5.45 -4.40 -14.00
C VAL A 229 6.27 -4.38 -15.30
N ARG A 230 7.57 -4.67 -15.22
CA ARG A 230 8.44 -4.73 -16.42
C ARG A 230 7.92 -5.73 -17.46
N GLN A 231 7.54 -6.92 -17.01
CA GLN A 231 7.00 -7.97 -17.91
C GLN A 231 5.67 -7.54 -18.52
N ARG A 232 4.74 -6.98 -17.73
CA ARG A 232 3.42 -6.50 -18.17
C ARG A 232 3.54 -5.37 -19.19
N VAL A 233 4.40 -4.39 -18.93
CA VAL A 233 4.65 -3.28 -19.88
C VAL A 233 5.20 -3.81 -21.20
N ARG A 234 6.13 -4.77 -21.16
CA ARG A 234 6.68 -5.38 -22.37
C ARG A 234 5.63 -6.17 -23.15
N ALA A 235 4.78 -6.93 -22.47
CA ALA A 235 3.71 -7.68 -23.09
C ALA A 235 2.72 -6.75 -23.85
N LEU A 236 2.35 -5.62 -23.24
CA LEU A 236 1.48 -4.61 -23.88
C LEU A 236 2.10 -4.02 -25.14
N GLN A 237 3.40 -3.73 -25.14
CA GLN A 237 4.12 -3.22 -26.31
C GLN A 237 4.16 -4.22 -27.45
N THR A 238 4.26 -5.53 -27.14
CA THR A 238 4.31 -6.61 -28.14
C THR A 238 2.93 -6.88 -28.75
N THR A 239 1.85 -6.66 -27.99
CA THR A 239 0.46 -6.89 -28.45
C THR A 239 -0.17 -5.70 -29.18
N GLY A 240 0.53 -4.57 -29.30
CA GLY A 240 0.07 -3.38 -30.05
C GLY A 240 -1.16 -2.68 -29.44
N LYS A 241 -1.54 -2.95 -28.21
CA LYS A 241 -2.61 -2.23 -27.51
C LYS A 241 -2.03 -1.02 -26.77
N PRO A 242 -2.40 0.22 -27.16
CA PRO A 242 -2.10 1.40 -26.35
C PRO A 242 -2.87 1.33 -25.02
N LYS A 243 -2.31 1.98 -24.01
CA LYS A 243 -2.95 2.18 -22.70
C LYS A 243 -4.22 2.96 -22.80
#